data_dda0986f304c1ae64e3472055d8ab08c
#
_entry.id   dda0986f304c1ae64e3472055d8ab08c
#
_cell.length_a   1.000
_cell.length_b   1.000
_cell.length_c   1.000
_cell.angle_alpha   90.00
_cell.angle_beta   90.00
_cell.angle_gamma   90.00
#
_symmetry.space_group_name_H-M   'P 1'
#
loop_
_entity.id
_entity.type
_entity.pdbx_description
1 polymer ?
#
loop_
_entity_poly.entity_id
_entity_poly.type
_entity_poly.pdbx_seq_one_letter_code
_entity_poly.pdbx_strand_id
1 'polypeptide(L)'
;MYKRQLYKTEEGNNGKLLPNAEFDVYKYDPNSTDTTKTPEGYVYVNKYVTDDKGKIEIVFNKNSMTYNTQYYVVETKAPSGYVLPEEPEKTYFYFSSLDKDKYPVAAPNNSLTGKCLANNYDIVYIGDETIPTTEISVEKNWVDSNNKPINKTDGSIYLQLHRVDSSGNDDKYGDTVEVTPDKDGNWSYKFKDLPTKKTDNIGHITGETYKYYVTEVGINQNNSMSGYDVSYVFKNTDGTVINRTDANVALGKNMAVDSGTIEITNKLNEYKLPETGGSGNRWLYMLSGVVLIAIATITLFYKKQKVL
;
A
#
# COMPACT_ATOMS: atom_id res chain seq x y z
N MET A 1 -30.33 -32.96 0.27
CA MET A 1 -30.23 -31.62 -0.35
C MET A 1 -29.07 -31.64 -1.29
N TYR A 2 -29.29 -31.39 -2.57
CA TYR A 2 -28.23 -31.47 -3.58
C TYR A 2 -27.47 -30.14 -3.58
N LYS A 3 -26.12 -30.21 -3.50
CA LYS A 3 -25.23 -29.02 -3.49
C LYS A 3 -23.93 -29.31 -4.21
N ARG A 4 -23.29 -28.23 -4.70
CA ARG A 4 -21.91 -28.20 -5.19
C ARG A 4 -21.10 -27.28 -4.29
N GLN A 5 -19.87 -27.67 -4.01
CA GLN A 5 -18.95 -26.90 -3.19
C GLN A 5 -17.71 -26.53 -4.01
N LEU A 6 -17.32 -25.27 -3.91
CA LEU A 6 -16.14 -24.74 -4.55
C LEU A 6 -15.35 -23.93 -3.53
N TYR A 7 -14.05 -24.07 -3.54
CA TYR A 7 -13.12 -23.29 -2.71
C TYR A 7 -12.22 -22.45 -3.60
N LYS A 8 -12.14 -21.17 -3.24
CA LYS A 8 -11.19 -20.24 -3.82
C LYS A 8 -9.90 -20.26 -3.04
N THR A 9 -8.76 -20.40 -3.73
CA THR A 9 -7.44 -20.54 -3.13
C THR A 9 -6.43 -19.67 -3.85
N GLU A 10 -5.25 -19.51 -3.24
CA GLU A 10 -4.07 -19.04 -3.95
C GLU A 10 -3.59 -20.13 -4.90
N GLU A 11 -3.12 -19.78 -6.09
CA GLU A 11 -2.61 -20.74 -7.05
C GLU A 11 -1.45 -21.55 -6.47
N GLY A 12 -1.51 -22.87 -6.68
CA GLY A 12 -0.50 -23.79 -6.12
C GLY A 12 -0.59 -23.99 -4.60
N ASN A 13 -1.51 -23.33 -3.90
CA ASN A 13 -1.66 -23.43 -2.44
C ASN A 13 -3.11 -23.59 -1.99
N ASN A 14 -3.63 -24.81 -2.11
CA ASN A 14 -5.01 -25.12 -1.69
C ASN A 14 -5.28 -24.93 -0.19
N GLY A 15 -4.25 -24.73 0.64
CA GLY A 15 -4.39 -24.42 2.06
C GLY A 15 -4.67 -22.95 2.35
N LYS A 16 -4.39 -22.05 1.42
CA LYS A 16 -4.66 -20.63 1.55
C LYS A 16 -6.00 -20.29 0.91
N LEU A 17 -7.04 -20.23 1.73
CA LEU A 17 -8.41 -19.98 1.31
C LEU A 17 -8.67 -18.48 1.16
N LEU A 18 -9.38 -18.08 0.09
CA LEU A 18 -9.55 -16.69 -0.30
C LEU A 18 -11.02 -16.26 -0.23
N PRO A 19 -11.40 -15.38 0.71
CA PRO A 19 -12.74 -14.82 0.81
C PRO A 19 -12.96 -13.68 -0.20
N ASN A 20 -14.25 -13.35 -0.43
CA ASN A 20 -14.69 -12.22 -1.26
C ASN A 20 -14.42 -12.33 -2.77
N ALA A 21 -14.13 -13.52 -3.29
CA ALA A 21 -14.20 -13.79 -4.72
C ALA A 21 -15.66 -13.86 -5.18
N GLU A 22 -15.99 -13.28 -6.33
CA GLU A 22 -17.34 -13.32 -6.89
C GLU A 22 -17.40 -14.31 -8.06
N PHE A 23 -18.46 -15.11 -8.08
CA PHE A 23 -18.70 -16.13 -9.09
C PHE A 23 -20.11 -16.00 -9.64
N ASP A 24 -20.24 -16.09 -10.95
CA ASP A 24 -21.53 -16.20 -11.62
C ASP A 24 -21.79 -17.64 -12.06
N VAL A 25 -23.04 -18.09 -11.92
CA VAL A 25 -23.53 -19.40 -12.34
C VAL A 25 -24.47 -19.24 -13.51
N TYR A 26 -24.24 -20.09 -14.52
CA TYR A 26 -25.02 -20.12 -15.75
C TYR A 26 -25.57 -21.52 -15.99
N LYS A 27 -26.78 -21.59 -16.58
CA LYS A 27 -27.49 -22.81 -16.95
C LYS A 27 -27.54 -22.94 -18.47
N TYR A 28 -27.26 -24.12 -19.00
CA TYR A 28 -27.47 -24.41 -20.42
C TYR A 28 -28.96 -24.35 -20.80
N ASP A 29 -29.28 -23.57 -21.81
CA ASP A 29 -30.59 -23.44 -22.44
C ASP A 29 -30.38 -23.26 -23.94
N PRO A 30 -30.59 -24.34 -24.72
CA PRO A 30 -30.36 -24.32 -26.19
C PRO A 30 -31.29 -23.35 -26.94
N ASN A 31 -32.35 -22.88 -26.29
CA ASN A 31 -33.28 -21.93 -26.89
C ASN A 31 -32.93 -20.47 -26.52
N SER A 32 -31.87 -20.25 -25.71
CA SER A 32 -31.45 -18.90 -25.36
C SER A 32 -30.80 -18.20 -26.55
N THR A 33 -31.37 -17.09 -26.93
CA THR A 33 -30.87 -16.20 -27.99
C THR A 33 -30.22 -14.95 -27.45
N ASP A 34 -30.18 -14.78 -26.12
CA ASP A 34 -29.56 -13.62 -25.47
C ASP A 34 -28.05 -13.83 -25.36
N THR A 35 -27.32 -13.33 -26.35
CA THR A 35 -25.84 -13.33 -26.36
C THR A 35 -25.24 -12.05 -25.81
N THR A 36 -26.06 -11.10 -25.35
CA THR A 36 -25.57 -9.77 -24.92
C THR A 36 -24.90 -9.80 -23.54
N LYS A 37 -25.27 -10.75 -22.67
CA LYS A 37 -24.76 -10.89 -21.30
C LYS A 37 -24.30 -12.30 -20.96
N THR A 38 -24.56 -13.27 -21.81
CA THR A 38 -24.28 -14.69 -21.55
C THR A 38 -23.68 -15.33 -22.79
N PRO A 39 -22.79 -16.31 -22.66
CA PRO A 39 -22.35 -17.13 -23.77
C PRO A 39 -23.55 -17.78 -24.47
N GLU A 40 -23.48 -17.95 -25.78
CA GLU A 40 -24.52 -18.60 -26.59
C GLU A 40 -24.97 -19.92 -25.96
N GLY A 41 -26.28 -20.11 -25.86
CA GLY A 41 -26.87 -21.31 -25.27
C GLY A 41 -26.83 -21.36 -23.72
N TYR A 42 -26.54 -20.27 -23.03
CA TYR A 42 -26.57 -20.24 -21.57
C TYR A 42 -27.41 -19.07 -21.07
N VAL A 43 -28.00 -19.23 -19.90
CA VAL A 43 -28.73 -18.21 -19.17
C VAL A 43 -28.15 -18.03 -17.76
N TYR A 44 -28.06 -16.81 -17.30
CA TYR A 44 -27.62 -16.47 -15.96
C TYR A 44 -28.57 -17.04 -14.89
N VAL A 45 -28.02 -17.59 -13.82
CA VAL A 45 -28.80 -18.18 -12.72
C VAL A 45 -28.66 -17.35 -11.44
N ASN A 46 -27.44 -17.16 -10.97
CA ASN A 46 -27.18 -16.44 -9.72
C ASN A 46 -25.70 -16.09 -9.56
N LYS A 47 -25.44 -15.11 -8.68
CA LYS A 47 -24.10 -14.74 -8.21
C LYS A 47 -23.85 -15.36 -6.84
N TYR A 48 -22.60 -15.77 -6.60
CA TYR A 48 -22.11 -16.26 -5.33
C TYR A 48 -20.83 -15.49 -4.95
N VAL A 49 -20.62 -15.32 -3.64
CA VAL A 49 -19.42 -14.71 -3.09
C VAL A 49 -18.81 -15.69 -2.10
N THR A 50 -17.49 -15.87 -2.12
CA THR A 50 -16.81 -16.75 -1.18
C THR A 50 -16.88 -16.18 0.24
N ASP A 51 -17.21 -17.07 1.19
CA ASP A 51 -17.25 -16.76 2.62
C ASP A 51 -15.84 -16.58 3.23
N ASP A 52 -15.76 -16.37 4.54
CA ASP A 52 -14.49 -16.23 5.27
C ASP A 52 -13.56 -17.44 5.18
N LYS A 53 -14.10 -18.58 4.71
CA LYS A 53 -13.35 -19.83 4.46
C LYS A 53 -13.08 -20.05 2.97
N GLY A 54 -13.22 -19.02 2.16
CA GLY A 54 -13.01 -19.10 0.71
C GLY A 54 -13.99 -19.99 -0.02
N LYS A 55 -15.17 -20.30 0.55
CA LYS A 55 -16.09 -21.31 0.08
C LYS A 55 -17.36 -20.72 -0.50
N ILE A 56 -17.87 -21.32 -1.59
CA ILE A 56 -19.27 -21.17 -2.02
C ILE A 56 -19.97 -22.52 -1.99
N GLU A 57 -21.28 -22.48 -1.71
CA GLU A 57 -22.17 -23.64 -1.85
C GLU A 57 -23.29 -23.31 -2.84
N ILE A 58 -23.30 -23.99 -3.97
CA ILE A 58 -24.37 -23.87 -4.96
C ILE A 58 -25.42 -24.94 -4.62
N VAL A 59 -26.49 -24.49 -4.00
CA VAL A 59 -27.58 -25.36 -3.56
C VAL A 59 -28.65 -25.43 -4.64
N PHE A 60 -29.11 -26.66 -4.97
CA PHE A 60 -30.17 -26.84 -5.95
C PHE A 60 -31.46 -26.11 -5.53
N ASN A 61 -31.94 -25.24 -6.39
CA ASN A 61 -33.19 -24.50 -6.21
C ASN A 61 -34.13 -24.85 -7.37
N LYS A 62 -35.22 -25.56 -7.08
CA LYS A 62 -36.20 -26.01 -8.07
C LYS A 62 -36.90 -24.86 -8.84
N ASN A 63 -36.85 -23.63 -8.33
CA ASN A 63 -37.49 -22.49 -9.00
C ASN A 63 -36.61 -21.88 -10.10
N SER A 64 -35.28 -22.07 -10.01
CA SER A 64 -34.30 -21.48 -10.94
C SER A 64 -33.41 -22.53 -11.59
N MET A 65 -33.43 -23.77 -11.11
CA MET A 65 -32.55 -24.85 -11.56
C MET A 65 -33.34 -26.05 -12.03
N THR A 66 -32.76 -26.79 -12.97
CA THR A 66 -33.34 -28.02 -13.58
C THR A 66 -32.38 -29.16 -13.37
N TYR A 67 -32.90 -30.35 -13.05
CA TYR A 67 -32.09 -31.56 -12.99
C TYR A 67 -31.59 -31.96 -14.37
N ASN A 68 -30.47 -32.69 -14.42
CA ASN A 68 -29.87 -33.26 -15.61
C ASN A 68 -29.57 -32.21 -16.72
N THR A 69 -29.39 -30.96 -16.33
CA THR A 69 -28.99 -29.84 -17.18
C THR A 69 -27.58 -29.40 -16.81
N GLN A 70 -26.80 -29.05 -17.80
CA GLN A 70 -25.45 -28.54 -17.56
C GLN A 70 -25.50 -27.11 -17.01
N TYR A 71 -24.62 -26.87 -16.06
CA TYR A 71 -24.28 -25.55 -15.52
C TYR A 71 -22.79 -25.34 -15.62
N TYR A 72 -22.38 -24.10 -15.60
CA TYR A 72 -21.01 -23.75 -15.23
C TYR A 72 -21.01 -22.60 -14.22
N VAL A 73 -19.94 -22.56 -13.43
CA VAL A 73 -19.57 -21.45 -12.57
C VAL A 73 -18.27 -20.87 -13.09
N VAL A 74 -18.17 -19.54 -13.10
CA VAL A 74 -17.01 -18.79 -13.55
C VAL A 74 -16.76 -17.64 -12.60
N GLU A 75 -15.49 -17.36 -12.32
CA GLU A 75 -15.13 -16.23 -11.51
C GLU A 75 -15.31 -14.92 -12.30
N THR A 76 -15.89 -13.92 -11.65
CA THR A 76 -16.17 -12.59 -12.24
C THR A 76 -15.50 -11.46 -11.50
N LYS A 77 -14.89 -11.77 -10.33
CA LYS A 77 -14.07 -10.82 -9.57
C LYS A 77 -13.12 -11.58 -8.66
N ALA A 78 -11.83 -11.28 -8.78
CA ALA A 78 -10.82 -11.82 -7.88
C ALA A 78 -10.86 -11.15 -6.50
N PRO A 79 -10.39 -11.85 -5.44
CA PRO A 79 -10.15 -11.25 -4.14
C PRO A 79 -9.08 -10.14 -4.20
N SER A 80 -9.09 -9.25 -3.23
CA SER A 80 -8.07 -8.20 -3.14
C SER A 80 -6.66 -8.80 -3.04
N GLY A 81 -5.73 -8.31 -3.86
CA GLY A 81 -4.35 -8.81 -3.92
C GLY A 81 -4.12 -9.94 -4.91
N TYR A 82 -5.16 -10.36 -5.63
CA TYR A 82 -5.11 -11.43 -6.61
C TYR A 82 -5.53 -10.95 -7.99
N VAL A 83 -5.14 -11.74 -9.01
CA VAL A 83 -5.38 -11.43 -10.42
C VAL A 83 -6.55 -12.25 -10.93
N LEU A 84 -7.56 -11.58 -11.52
CA LEU A 84 -8.56 -12.25 -12.33
C LEU A 84 -7.98 -12.46 -13.75
N PRO A 85 -7.88 -13.70 -14.26
CA PRO A 85 -7.49 -13.94 -15.65
C PRO A 85 -8.45 -13.25 -16.63
N GLU A 86 -7.95 -12.83 -17.81
CA GLU A 86 -8.84 -12.29 -18.87
C GLU A 86 -9.90 -13.30 -19.32
N GLU A 87 -9.53 -14.59 -19.32
CA GLU A 87 -10.44 -15.71 -19.60
C GLU A 87 -10.49 -16.67 -18.40
N PRO A 88 -11.30 -16.39 -17.38
CA PRO A 88 -11.40 -17.23 -16.20
C PRO A 88 -11.92 -18.64 -16.56
N GLU A 89 -11.34 -19.66 -15.91
CA GLU A 89 -11.72 -21.06 -16.15
C GLU A 89 -13.17 -21.32 -15.75
N LYS A 90 -13.93 -21.96 -16.66
CA LYS A 90 -15.30 -22.40 -16.39
C LYS A 90 -15.29 -23.78 -15.74
N THR A 91 -15.93 -23.89 -14.58
CA THR A 91 -16.15 -25.19 -13.92
C THR A 91 -17.55 -25.69 -14.19
N TYR A 92 -17.67 -26.78 -14.91
CA TYR A 92 -18.96 -27.35 -15.31
C TYR A 92 -19.49 -28.31 -14.25
N PHE A 93 -20.80 -28.30 -14.03
CA PHE A 93 -21.49 -29.23 -13.11
C PHE A 93 -22.95 -29.45 -13.52
N TYR A 94 -23.60 -30.39 -12.82
CA TYR A 94 -25.03 -30.63 -12.93
C TYR A 94 -25.59 -31.16 -11.62
N PHE A 95 -26.91 -31.17 -11.51
CA PHE A 95 -27.65 -31.85 -10.43
C PHE A 95 -28.39 -33.05 -11.01
N SER A 96 -28.13 -34.26 -10.52
CA SER A 96 -28.85 -35.47 -10.93
C SER A 96 -30.14 -35.63 -10.14
N SER A 97 -31.24 -35.97 -10.79
CA SER A 97 -32.54 -36.21 -10.14
C SER A 97 -32.63 -37.58 -9.47
N LEU A 98 -31.96 -38.58 -10.01
CA LEU A 98 -31.96 -39.98 -9.58
C LEU A 98 -30.69 -40.64 -10.11
N ASP A 99 -30.37 -41.87 -9.73
CA ASP A 99 -29.29 -42.74 -10.16
C ASP A 99 -28.20 -42.15 -11.08
N LYS A 100 -26.99 -42.03 -10.55
CA LYS A 100 -25.80 -41.58 -11.30
C LYS A 100 -25.53 -42.39 -12.57
N ASP A 101 -25.99 -43.67 -12.62
CA ASP A 101 -25.74 -44.58 -13.71
C ASP A 101 -26.70 -44.39 -14.89
N LYS A 102 -27.79 -43.69 -14.69
CA LYS A 102 -28.84 -43.52 -15.69
C LYS A 102 -28.74 -42.21 -16.49
N TYR A 103 -27.99 -41.25 -16.01
CA TYR A 103 -27.77 -39.92 -16.64
C TYR A 103 -26.31 -39.55 -16.57
N PRO A 104 -25.42 -40.23 -17.33
CA PRO A 104 -24.11 -39.68 -17.56
C PRO A 104 -24.33 -38.37 -18.31
N VAL A 105 -24.06 -37.22 -17.66
CA VAL A 105 -24.08 -35.96 -18.34
C VAL A 105 -22.87 -35.92 -19.27
N ALA A 106 -23.09 -36.33 -20.51
CA ALA A 106 -22.22 -35.87 -21.58
C ALA A 106 -22.31 -34.34 -21.59
N ALA A 107 -21.20 -33.67 -21.49
CA ALA A 107 -21.14 -32.25 -21.84
C ALA A 107 -21.84 -32.09 -23.22
N PRO A 108 -22.74 -31.14 -23.42
CA PRO A 108 -23.45 -30.95 -24.68
C PRO A 108 -22.50 -30.75 -25.86
N ASN A 109 -21.25 -30.42 -25.61
CA ASN A 109 -20.16 -30.35 -26.58
C ASN A 109 -18.88 -30.96 -25.98
N ASN A 110 -18.31 -31.96 -26.62
CA ASN A 110 -17.02 -32.58 -26.29
C ASN A 110 -15.81 -31.63 -26.42
N SER A 111 -16.02 -30.37 -26.72
CA SER A 111 -15.01 -29.35 -26.91
C SER A 111 -14.90 -28.34 -25.77
N LEU A 112 -15.62 -28.55 -24.64
CA LEU A 112 -15.56 -27.61 -23.50
C LEU A 112 -14.29 -27.86 -22.70
N THR A 113 -13.40 -26.88 -22.70
CA THR A 113 -12.27 -26.78 -21.80
C THR A 113 -12.78 -26.34 -20.43
N GLY A 114 -12.46 -27.08 -19.36
CA GLY A 114 -12.85 -26.75 -17.99
C GLY A 114 -13.03 -27.99 -17.13
N LYS A 115 -12.99 -27.85 -15.82
CA LYS A 115 -13.19 -28.93 -14.85
C LYS A 115 -14.67 -29.32 -14.81
N CYS A 116 -15.00 -30.60 -14.87
CA CYS A 116 -16.36 -31.11 -14.72
C CYS A 116 -16.53 -31.79 -13.38
N LEU A 117 -17.49 -31.31 -12.58
CA LEU A 117 -17.89 -31.96 -11.33
C LEU A 117 -18.89 -33.11 -11.63
N ALA A 118 -18.37 -34.30 -11.78
CA ALA A 118 -19.19 -35.48 -12.12
C ALA A 118 -20.01 -35.99 -10.93
N ASN A 119 -19.58 -35.75 -9.69
CA ASN A 119 -20.18 -36.33 -8.49
C ASN A 119 -20.73 -35.26 -7.53
N ASN A 120 -21.77 -35.62 -6.74
CA ASN A 120 -22.36 -34.74 -5.72
C ASN A 120 -21.41 -34.36 -4.56
N TYR A 121 -20.23 -34.97 -4.51
CA TYR A 121 -19.25 -34.81 -3.43
C TYR A 121 -17.93 -34.21 -3.90
N ASP A 122 -17.80 -33.91 -5.18
CA ASP A 122 -16.57 -33.33 -5.69
C ASP A 122 -16.40 -31.92 -5.19
N ILE A 123 -15.25 -31.67 -4.59
CA ILE A 123 -14.79 -30.32 -4.17
C ILE A 123 -13.85 -29.81 -5.25
N VAL A 124 -14.10 -28.61 -5.71
CA VAL A 124 -13.21 -27.94 -6.66
C VAL A 124 -12.46 -26.83 -5.95
N TYR A 125 -11.17 -26.73 -6.25
CA TYR A 125 -10.31 -25.61 -5.87
C TYR A 125 -10.00 -24.79 -7.12
N ILE A 126 -10.27 -23.49 -7.06
CA ILE A 126 -9.93 -22.52 -8.11
C ILE A 126 -8.87 -21.61 -7.52
N GLY A 127 -7.67 -21.62 -8.12
CA GLY A 127 -6.53 -20.81 -7.69
C GLY A 127 -6.46 -19.51 -8.45
N ASP A 128 -6.05 -18.42 -7.77
CA ASP A 128 -5.63 -17.16 -8.39
C ASP A 128 -4.16 -16.91 -8.13
N GLU A 129 -3.51 -16.33 -9.13
CA GLU A 129 -2.18 -15.76 -8.98
C GLU A 129 -2.22 -14.50 -8.11
N THR A 130 -1.18 -14.29 -7.31
CA THR A 130 -0.99 -13.04 -6.58
C THR A 130 -0.58 -11.92 -7.54
N ILE A 131 -1.01 -10.69 -7.25
CA ILE A 131 -0.45 -9.52 -7.94
C ILE A 131 1.06 -9.48 -7.63
N PRO A 132 1.94 -9.36 -8.63
CA PRO A 132 3.38 -9.26 -8.38
C PRO A 132 3.70 -8.10 -7.45
N THR A 133 4.56 -8.33 -6.46
CA THR A 133 4.92 -7.34 -5.45
C THR A 133 6.41 -7.02 -5.46
N THR A 134 6.75 -5.89 -4.84
CA THR A 134 8.11 -5.43 -4.60
C THR A 134 8.26 -4.99 -3.14
N GLU A 135 9.46 -4.56 -2.78
CA GLU A 135 9.76 -3.97 -1.48
C GLU A 135 10.61 -2.71 -1.62
N ILE A 136 10.43 -1.78 -0.69
CA ILE A 136 11.27 -0.58 -0.54
C ILE A 136 11.91 -0.61 0.85
N SER A 137 13.22 -0.62 0.90
CA SER A 137 13.98 -0.47 2.13
C SER A 137 14.25 1.00 2.42
N VAL A 138 14.20 1.38 3.69
CA VAL A 138 14.56 2.72 4.15
C VAL A 138 15.70 2.60 5.15
N GLU A 139 16.74 3.38 4.97
CA GLU A 139 17.85 3.55 5.91
C GLU A 139 17.92 5.01 6.35
N LYS A 140 18.03 5.24 7.65
CA LYS A 140 18.06 6.58 8.21
C LYS A 140 19.42 6.91 8.78
N ASN A 141 19.96 8.04 8.34
CA ASN A 141 21.22 8.59 8.81
C ASN A 141 21.01 9.93 9.54
N TRP A 142 21.82 10.14 10.55
CA TRP A 142 21.86 11.39 11.30
C TRP A 142 23.26 11.98 11.22
N VAL A 143 23.38 13.26 10.90
CA VAL A 143 24.67 13.95 10.86
C VAL A 143 24.56 15.30 11.56
N ASP A 144 25.69 15.77 12.11
CA ASP A 144 25.83 17.13 12.65
C ASP A 144 25.90 18.18 11.52
N SER A 145 26.00 19.44 11.88
CA SER A 145 26.12 20.54 10.92
C SER A 145 27.35 20.44 10.01
N ASN A 146 28.38 19.71 10.43
CA ASN A 146 29.61 19.46 9.69
C ASN A 146 29.60 18.14 8.88
N ASN A 147 28.42 17.48 8.75
CA ASN A 147 28.24 16.20 8.09
C ASN A 147 28.97 15.01 8.78
N LYS A 148 29.28 15.10 10.09
CA LYS A 148 29.80 13.96 10.83
C LYS A 148 28.62 13.09 11.32
N PRO A 149 28.71 11.76 11.24
CA PRO A 149 27.68 10.87 11.75
C PRO A 149 27.39 11.10 13.23
N ILE A 150 26.11 11.12 13.57
CA ILE A 150 25.60 11.14 14.94
C ILE A 150 25.00 9.77 15.22
N ASN A 151 25.44 9.09 16.27
CA ASN A 151 24.79 7.89 16.75
C ASN A 151 23.58 8.26 17.61
N LYS A 152 22.41 8.36 16.97
CA LYS A 152 21.15 8.65 17.66
C LYS A 152 20.47 7.33 18.01
N THR A 153 20.40 7.00 19.29
CA THR A 153 19.91 5.73 19.83
C THR A 153 18.52 5.83 20.47
N ASP A 154 17.88 6.98 20.37
CA ASP A 154 16.58 7.26 20.99
C ASP A 154 15.65 8.04 20.06
N GLY A 155 14.38 8.07 20.41
CA GLY A 155 13.32 8.78 19.69
C GLY A 155 12.69 7.96 18.57
N SER A 156 11.89 8.65 17.77
CA SER A 156 11.19 8.05 16.62
C SER A 156 11.17 9.00 15.43
N ILE A 157 11.04 8.45 14.23
CA ILE A 157 10.70 9.15 12.99
C ILE A 157 9.41 8.59 12.43
N TYR A 158 8.74 9.37 11.60
CA TYR A 158 7.51 8.97 10.95
C TYR A 158 7.70 9.00 9.45
N LEU A 159 7.41 7.86 8.79
CA LEU A 159 7.57 7.67 7.36
C LEU A 159 6.20 7.53 6.69
N GLN A 160 6.00 8.24 5.58
CA GLN A 160 4.85 8.07 4.69
C GLN A 160 5.31 7.49 3.36
N LEU A 161 4.76 6.33 3.00
CA LEU A 161 4.94 5.75 1.66
C LEU A 161 4.01 6.43 0.67
N HIS A 162 4.51 6.69 -0.53
CA HIS A 162 3.77 7.19 -1.68
C HIS A 162 3.83 6.19 -2.82
N ARG A 163 2.75 6.11 -3.57
CA ARG A 163 2.63 5.26 -4.76
C ARG A 163 2.31 6.11 -5.97
N VAL A 164 3.06 5.89 -7.04
CA VAL A 164 2.90 6.59 -8.31
C VAL A 164 2.57 5.58 -9.39
N ASP A 165 1.47 5.77 -10.12
CA ASP A 165 1.15 4.95 -11.29
C ASP A 165 1.82 5.48 -12.57
N SER A 166 1.84 4.66 -13.62
CA SER A 166 2.44 5.03 -14.91
C SER A 166 1.74 6.20 -15.61
N SER A 167 0.50 6.54 -15.22
CA SER A 167 -0.21 7.75 -15.65
C SER A 167 0.24 9.00 -14.89
N GLY A 168 1.04 8.84 -13.83
CA GLY A 168 1.61 9.91 -13.01
C GLY A 168 0.70 10.41 -11.91
N ASN A 169 -0.34 9.63 -11.51
CA ASN A 169 -1.07 9.88 -10.28
C ASN A 169 -0.16 9.52 -9.11
N ASP A 170 -0.15 10.37 -8.09
CA ASP A 170 0.73 10.30 -6.91
C ASP A 170 -0.12 10.37 -5.65
N ASP A 171 -0.21 9.24 -4.94
CA ASP A 171 -1.07 9.06 -3.77
C ASP A 171 -0.27 8.59 -2.57
N LYS A 172 -0.69 9.01 -1.36
CA LYS A 172 -0.26 8.35 -0.12
C LYS A 172 -0.74 6.91 -0.12
N TYR A 173 0.16 5.97 0.18
CA TYR A 173 -0.13 4.55 0.19
C TYR A 173 0.07 3.96 1.58
N GLY A 174 -1.02 3.46 2.17
CA GLY A 174 -1.03 2.96 3.55
C GLY A 174 -0.88 4.07 4.62
N ASP A 175 -0.82 3.63 5.86
CA ASP A 175 -0.68 4.52 7.01
C ASP A 175 0.76 5.00 7.19
N THR A 176 0.92 6.10 7.91
CA THR A 176 2.22 6.59 8.38
C THR A 176 2.82 5.58 9.37
N VAL A 177 4.09 5.25 9.19
CA VAL A 177 4.80 4.27 10.01
C VAL A 177 5.75 4.97 10.98
N GLU A 178 5.69 4.59 12.25
CA GLU A 178 6.68 4.99 13.25
C GLU A 178 7.89 4.06 13.20
N VAL A 179 9.10 4.63 13.15
CA VAL A 179 10.37 3.90 13.14
C VAL A 179 11.23 4.37 14.30
N THR A 180 11.73 3.43 15.07
CA THR A 180 12.67 3.63 16.18
C THR A 180 13.99 2.92 15.89
N PRO A 181 15.11 3.34 16.50
CA PRO A 181 16.38 2.64 16.31
C PRO A 181 16.31 1.23 16.91
N ASP A 182 17.05 0.33 16.30
CA ASP A 182 17.28 -0.99 16.88
C ASP A 182 18.25 -0.92 18.08
N LYS A 183 18.51 -2.07 18.71
CA LYS A 183 19.44 -2.18 19.87
C LYS A 183 20.88 -1.74 19.57
N ASP A 184 21.28 -1.73 18.31
CA ASP A 184 22.61 -1.35 17.85
C ASP A 184 22.64 0.12 17.35
N GLY A 185 21.49 0.82 17.43
CA GLY A 185 21.33 2.22 17.02
C GLY A 185 21.08 2.42 15.54
N ASN A 186 20.78 1.34 14.78
CA ASN A 186 20.47 1.45 13.37
C ASN A 186 18.98 1.81 13.17
N TRP A 187 18.75 2.70 12.23
CA TRP A 187 17.41 3.15 11.86
C TRP A 187 17.06 2.61 10.48
N SER A 188 16.17 1.65 10.42
CA SER A 188 15.74 1.06 9.15
C SER A 188 14.28 0.64 9.19
N TYR A 189 13.65 0.63 8.03
CA TYR A 189 12.32 0.08 7.84
C TYR A 189 12.21 -0.54 6.45
N LYS A 190 11.33 -1.53 6.29
CA LYS A 190 11.08 -2.19 5.02
C LYS A 190 9.59 -2.25 4.75
N PHE A 191 9.16 -1.52 3.73
CA PHE A 191 7.83 -1.66 3.17
C PHE A 191 7.82 -2.89 2.26
N LYS A 192 6.96 -3.85 2.55
CA LYS A 192 6.85 -5.15 1.85
C LYS A 192 5.51 -5.26 1.13
N ASP A 193 5.42 -6.29 0.28
CA ASP A 193 4.19 -6.70 -0.41
C ASP A 193 3.55 -5.54 -1.19
N LEU A 194 4.38 -4.69 -1.78
CA LEU A 194 3.96 -3.52 -2.55
C LEU A 194 3.58 -3.95 -3.97
N PRO A 195 2.33 -3.81 -4.42
CA PRO A 195 1.91 -4.17 -5.77
C PRO A 195 2.76 -3.47 -6.84
N THR A 196 3.24 -4.22 -7.83
CA THR A 196 3.97 -3.62 -8.99
C THR A 196 3.06 -3.35 -10.17
N LYS A 197 1.86 -3.92 -10.17
CA LYS A 197 0.86 -3.80 -11.23
C LYS A 197 -0.44 -3.21 -10.69
N LYS A 198 -1.09 -2.41 -11.51
CA LYS A 198 -2.43 -1.90 -11.23
C LYS A 198 -3.47 -2.88 -11.74
N THR A 199 -4.49 -3.10 -10.93
CA THR A 199 -5.68 -3.85 -11.34
C THR A 199 -6.88 -2.93 -11.42
N ASP A 200 -7.87 -3.33 -12.23
CA ASP A 200 -9.18 -2.73 -12.22
C ASP A 200 -9.99 -3.17 -10.96
N ASN A 201 -11.25 -2.76 -10.89
CA ASN A 201 -12.14 -3.02 -9.75
C ASN A 201 -12.59 -4.50 -9.62
N ILE A 202 -12.33 -5.33 -10.61
CA ILE A 202 -12.63 -6.77 -10.59
C ILE A 202 -11.39 -7.65 -10.52
N GLY A 203 -10.19 -7.07 -10.64
CA GLY A 203 -8.91 -7.77 -10.47
C GLY A 203 -8.11 -8.00 -11.75
N HIS A 204 -8.54 -7.52 -12.93
CA HIS A 204 -7.72 -7.62 -14.14
C HIS A 204 -6.54 -6.67 -14.09
N ILE A 205 -5.36 -7.13 -14.53
CA ILE A 205 -4.19 -6.27 -14.70
C ILE A 205 -4.43 -5.29 -15.85
N THR A 206 -4.33 -3.99 -15.59
CA THR A 206 -4.61 -2.92 -16.56
C THR A 206 -3.44 -2.60 -17.50
N GLY A 207 -2.26 -3.21 -17.28
CA GLY A 207 -1.01 -2.86 -17.97
C GLY A 207 -0.26 -1.69 -17.33
N GLU A 208 -0.87 -0.92 -16.44
CA GLU A 208 -0.20 0.13 -15.67
C GLU A 208 0.65 -0.47 -14.54
N THR A 209 1.77 0.21 -14.24
CA THR A 209 2.71 -0.19 -13.19
C THR A 209 2.75 0.83 -12.08
N TYR A 210 3.20 0.39 -10.90
CA TYR A 210 3.42 1.24 -9.75
C TYR A 210 4.91 1.40 -9.45
N LYS A 211 5.27 2.60 -9.02
CA LYS A 211 6.54 2.96 -8.41
C LYS A 211 6.31 3.61 -7.05
N TYR A 212 7.33 3.63 -6.22
CA TYR A 212 7.20 4.07 -4.83
C TYR A 212 8.30 5.03 -4.42
N TYR A 213 7.98 5.95 -3.52
CA TYR A 213 8.95 6.75 -2.78
C TYR A 213 8.47 6.97 -1.34
N VAL A 214 9.36 7.35 -0.45
CA VAL A 214 9.07 7.55 0.96
C VAL A 214 9.44 8.95 1.36
N THR A 215 8.58 9.60 2.15
CA THR A 215 8.85 10.88 2.79
C THR A 215 8.95 10.71 4.30
N GLU A 216 9.90 11.36 4.93
CA GLU A 216 9.89 11.55 6.38
C GLU A 216 8.97 12.73 6.71
N VAL A 217 7.98 12.49 7.58
CA VAL A 217 6.91 13.46 7.87
C VAL A 217 6.94 14.00 9.29
N GLY A 218 7.82 13.48 10.15
CA GLY A 218 7.93 13.93 11.53
C GLY A 218 9.01 13.24 12.35
N ILE A 219 9.37 13.86 13.47
CA ILE A 219 10.30 13.35 14.49
C ILE A 219 9.62 13.46 15.86
N ASN A 220 9.74 12.41 16.71
CA ASN A 220 9.30 12.39 18.10
C ASN A 220 7.84 12.85 18.31
N GLN A 221 6.88 12.28 17.58
CA GLN A 221 5.43 12.62 17.64
C GLN A 221 5.10 14.08 17.24
N ASN A 222 6.09 14.89 16.89
CA ASN A 222 5.86 16.19 16.29
C ASN A 222 5.87 16.01 14.77
N ASN A 223 4.79 16.36 14.09
CA ASN A 223 4.72 16.39 12.62
C ASN A 223 5.59 17.55 12.07
N SER A 224 6.82 17.66 12.57
CA SER A 224 7.74 18.75 12.27
C SER A 224 9.17 18.21 12.16
N MET A 225 9.86 18.63 11.12
CA MET A 225 11.28 18.38 10.89
C MET A 225 12.15 19.53 11.45
N SER A 226 11.61 20.31 12.37
CA SER A 226 12.27 21.49 12.92
C SER A 226 13.66 21.15 13.50
N GLY A 227 14.65 21.87 13.04
CA GLY A 227 16.04 21.70 13.46
C GLY A 227 16.90 20.78 12.57
N TYR A 228 16.32 20.20 11.52
CA TYR A 228 17.04 19.36 10.59
C TYR A 228 16.77 19.73 9.13
N ASP A 229 17.82 19.61 8.32
CA ASP A 229 17.73 19.58 6.86
C ASP A 229 17.66 18.12 6.39
N VAL A 230 16.64 17.78 5.61
CA VAL A 230 16.40 16.41 5.16
C VAL A 230 16.79 16.25 3.71
N SER A 231 17.57 15.21 3.41
CA SER A 231 17.94 14.83 2.05
C SER A 231 17.75 13.34 1.82
N TYR A 232 17.61 12.94 0.56
CA TYR A 232 17.31 11.59 0.15
C TYR A 232 18.26 11.10 -0.92
N VAL A 233 18.68 9.84 -0.83
CA VAL A 233 19.42 9.13 -1.88
C VAL A 233 18.66 7.86 -2.22
N PHE A 234 18.35 7.69 -3.50
CA PHE A 234 17.63 6.52 -4.03
C PHE A 234 18.64 5.58 -4.66
N LYS A 235 18.62 4.31 -4.27
CA LYS A 235 19.54 3.28 -4.75
C LYS A 235 18.75 2.09 -5.30
N ASN A 236 19.28 1.47 -6.34
CA ASN A 236 18.83 0.16 -6.80
C ASN A 236 19.10 -0.94 -5.76
N THR A 237 18.61 -2.13 -6.01
CA THR A 237 18.87 -3.33 -5.21
C THR A 237 20.35 -3.73 -5.18
N ASP A 238 21.15 -3.33 -6.17
CA ASP A 238 22.61 -3.52 -6.22
C ASP A 238 23.41 -2.42 -5.50
N GLY A 239 22.71 -1.43 -4.91
CA GLY A 239 23.32 -0.28 -4.23
C GLY A 239 23.73 0.88 -5.12
N THR A 240 23.53 0.78 -6.45
CA THR A 240 23.81 1.88 -7.38
C THR A 240 22.87 3.05 -7.16
N VAL A 241 23.42 4.26 -7.04
CA VAL A 241 22.61 5.48 -6.87
C VAL A 241 21.86 5.81 -8.15
N ILE A 242 20.55 5.84 -8.07
CA ILE A 242 19.63 6.21 -9.17
C ILE A 242 19.41 7.73 -9.16
N ASN A 243 19.16 8.29 -7.99
CA ASN A 243 18.79 9.68 -7.82
C ASN A 243 19.16 10.20 -6.42
N ARG A 244 19.20 11.51 -6.25
CA ARG A 244 19.40 12.18 -4.96
C ARG A 244 18.72 13.53 -4.95
N THR A 245 18.41 14.04 -3.75
CA THR A 245 17.86 15.39 -3.56
C THR A 245 18.88 16.27 -2.83
N ASP A 246 18.80 17.55 -3.09
CA ASP A 246 19.35 18.54 -2.18
C ASP A 246 18.50 18.60 -0.88
N ALA A 247 19.05 19.26 0.16
CA ALA A 247 18.38 19.38 1.43
C ALA A 247 17.03 20.12 1.29
N ASN A 248 16.01 19.61 1.97
CA ASN A 248 14.66 20.16 2.05
C ASN A 248 13.92 20.32 0.70
N VAL A 249 14.36 19.61 -0.33
CA VAL A 249 13.62 19.53 -1.59
C VAL A 249 12.40 18.60 -1.40
N ALA A 250 11.22 19.09 -1.76
CA ALA A 250 10.02 18.29 -1.75
C ALA A 250 10.12 17.13 -2.74
N LEU A 251 9.85 15.92 -2.25
CA LEU A 251 9.78 14.73 -3.09
C LEU A 251 8.50 14.74 -3.92
N GLY A 252 8.54 14.07 -5.06
CA GLY A 252 7.40 13.89 -5.94
C GLY A 252 7.59 12.68 -6.86
N LYS A 253 6.65 12.49 -7.76
CA LYS A 253 6.55 11.32 -8.65
C LYS A 253 7.82 10.98 -9.46
N ASN A 254 8.64 11.96 -9.80
CA ASN A 254 9.91 11.76 -10.52
C ASN A 254 11.00 11.11 -9.67
N MET A 255 10.80 10.97 -8.37
CA MET A 255 11.70 10.28 -7.45
C MET A 255 11.27 8.84 -7.16
N ALA A 256 10.10 8.42 -7.66
CA ALA A 256 9.60 7.08 -7.43
C ALA A 256 10.43 6.01 -8.12
N VAL A 257 10.68 4.91 -7.41
CA VAL A 257 11.48 3.76 -7.86
C VAL A 257 10.66 2.47 -7.84
N ASP A 258 11.05 1.49 -8.65
CA ASP A 258 10.38 0.19 -8.72
C ASP A 258 10.72 -0.68 -7.49
N SER A 259 11.95 -0.57 -7.00
CA SER A 259 12.49 -1.32 -5.85
C SER A 259 13.79 -0.67 -5.36
N GLY A 260 14.34 -1.14 -4.24
CA GLY A 260 15.65 -0.72 -3.76
C GLY A 260 15.63 -0.06 -2.39
N THR A 261 16.61 0.80 -2.14
CA THR A 261 16.82 1.45 -0.84
C THR A 261 16.74 2.97 -0.95
N ILE A 262 16.01 3.59 -0.05
CA ILE A 262 15.93 5.04 0.13
C ILE A 262 16.70 5.40 1.40
N GLU A 263 17.84 6.05 1.24
CA GLU A 263 18.57 6.60 2.37
C GLU A 263 18.06 8.00 2.68
N ILE A 264 17.65 8.22 3.92
CA ILE A 264 17.17 9.50 4.44
C ILE A 264 18.22 10.05 5.40
N THR A 265 18.76 11.22 5.12
CA THR A 265 19.72 11.87 5.99
C THR A 265 19.12 13.13 6.61
N ASN A 266 19.10 13.17 7.95
CA ASN A 266 18.80 14.37 8.70
C ASN A 266 20.09 15.03 9.17
N LYS A 267 20.35 16.21 8.63
CA LYS A 267 21.46 17.05 9.02
C LYS A 267 21.00 18.08 10.04
N LEU A 268 21.64 18.11 11.21
CA LEU A 268 21.34 19.09 12.25
C LEU A 268 21.64 20.49 11.74
N ASN A 269 20.68 21.39 11.80
CA ASN A 269 20.85 22.78 11.43
C ASN A 269 21.76 23.48 12.43
N GLU A 270 22.71 24.26 11.95
CA GLU A 270 23.40 25.23 12.85
C GLU A 270 22.35 26.18 13.40
N TYR A 271 22.14 26.11 14.71
CA TYR A 271 21.43 27.19 15.42
C TYR A 271 22.33 28.42 15.40
N LYS A 272 22.24 29.20 14.33
CA LYS A 272 22.70 30.60 14.44
C LYS A 272 21.71 31.25 15.38
N LEU A 273 22.14 31.41 16.64
CA LEU A 273 21.44 32.35 17.52
C LEU A 273 21.24 33.61 16.69
N PRO A 274 20.04 34.17 16.61
CA PRO A 274 19.87 35.49 16.04
C PRO A 274 20.95 36.34 16.66
N GLU A 275 21.76 37.06 15.85
CA GLU A 275 22.65 38.08 16.36
C GLU A 275 21.76 39.14 17.06
N THR A 276 21.33 38.82 18.26
CA THR A 276 20.62 39.75 19.16
C THR A 276 21.57 40.81 19.68
N GLY A 277 22.87 40.73 19.32
CA GLY A 277 23.78 41.83 19.29
C GLY A 277 23.67 42.52 17.93
N GLY A 278 22.64 43.29 17.72
CA GLY A 278 22.73 44.30 16.68
C GLY A 278 24.04 45.05 16.81
N SER A 279 24.63 45.46 15.69
CA SER A 279 25.71 46.49 15.63
C SER A 279 25.26 47.82 16.23
N GLY A 280 24.29 47.76 17.15
CA GLY A 280 23.89 48.86 18.03
C GLY A 280 25.07 49.16 18.90
N ASN A 281 25.76 50.19 18.49
CA ASN A 281 26.72 51.00 19.22
C ASN A 281 26.79 50.61 20.70
N ARG A 282 27.55 49.56 21.07
CA ARG A 282 27.98 49.29 22.45
C ARG A 282 28.49 50.58 23.11
N TRP A 283 29.00 51.49 22.30
CA TRP A 283 29.41 52.85 22.61
C TRP A 283 28.29 53.71 23.17
N LEU A 284 27.08 53.66 22.64
CA LEU A 284 25.91 54.39 23.12
C LEU A 284 25.46 53.94 24.51
N TYR A 285 25.50 52.63 24.78
CA TYR A 285 25.16 52.10 26.11
C TYR A 285 26.26 52.40 27.15
N MET A 286 27.54 52.38 26.78
CA MET A 286 28.61 52.81 27.66
C MET A 286 28.53 54.33 27.93
N LEU A 287 28.25 55.17 26.91
CA LEU A 287 28.06 56.61 27.09
C LEU A 287 26.85 56.92 27.97
N SER A 288 25.72 56.23 27.81
CA SER A 288 24.56 56.46 28.68
C SER A 288 24.82 56.07 30.13
N GLY A 289 25.57 55.00 30.38
CA GLY A 289 25.99 54.61 31.72
C GLY A 289 26.91 55.63 32.39
N VAL A 290 27.87 56.10 31.64
CA VAL A 290 28.80 57.16 32.16
C VAL A 290 28.07 58.49 32.45
N VAL A 291 27.12 58.89 31.59
CA VAL A 291 26.29 60.07 31.79
C VAL A 291 25.40 59.93 33.04
N LEU A 292 24.81 58.80 33.28
CA LEU A 292 24.01 58.58 34.49
C LEU A 292 24.83 58.60 35.77
N ILE A 293 26.05 58.07 35.76
CA ILE A 293 26.97 58.12 36.90
C ILE A 293 27.41 59.57 37.16
N ALA A 294 27.71 60.35 36.11
CA ALA A 294 28.06 61.73 36.23
C ALA A 294 26.92 62.62 36.83
N ILE A 295 25.67 62.37 36.37
CA ILE A 295 24.50 63.09 36.93
C ILE A 295 24.29 62.74 38.42
N ALA A 296 24.43 61.44 38.78
CA ALA A 296 24.29 60.97 40.15
C ALA A 296 25.35 61.56 41.06
N THR A 297 26.60 61.69 40.61
CA THR A 297 27.71 62.34 41.39
C THR A 297 27.50 63.81 41.51
N ILE A 298 27.06 64.50 40.47
CA ILE A 298 26.79 66.00 40.54
C ILE A 298 25.61 66.26 41.50
N THR A 299 24.55 65.45 41.44
CA THR A 299 23.41 65.64 42.38
C THR A 299 23.78 65.36 43.83
N LEU A 300 24.65 64.39 44.09
CA LEU A 300 25.17 64.13 45.42
C LEU A 300 26.06 65.29 45.92
N PHE A 301 26.86 65.85 45.05
CA PHE A 301 27.69 67.02 45.38
C PHE A 301 26.88 68.29 45.72
N TYR A 302 25.83 68.56 44.91
CA TYR A 302 24.91 69.67 45.15
C TYR A 302 24.10 69.49 46.44
N LYS A 303 23.72 68.26 46.77
CA LYS A 303 23.04 68.00 48.03
C LYS A 303 23.91 68.17 49.24
N LYS A 304 25.20 67.88 49.12
CA LYS A 304 26.20 68.07 50.19
C LYS A 304 26.55 69.54 50.45
N GLN A 305 26.48 70.41 49.42
CA GLN A 305 26.67 71.83 49.55
C GLN A 305 25.47 72.61 50.15
N LYS A 306 24.26 72.02 50.14
CA LYS A 306 23.06 72.63 50.76
C LYS A 306 22.86 72.29 52.24
N VAL A 307 23.74 71.47 52.81
CA VAL A 307 23.65 70.98 54.21
C VAL A 307 24.84 71.56 55.06
N LEU A 308 25.66 72.42 54.50
CA LEU A 308 26.62 73.27 55.19
C LEU A 308 26.10 74.70 55.11
#